data_d4848484f1e124a81784af96ac853b01
#
_entry.id   d4848484f1e124a81784af96ac853b01
#
_cell.length_a   1.000
_cell.length_b   1.000
_cell.length_c   1.000
_cell.angle_alpha   90.00
_cell.angle_beta   90.00
_cell.angle_gamma   90.00
#
_symmetry.space_group_name_H-M   'P 1'
#
loop_
_entity.id
_entity.type
_entity.pdbx_description
1 polymer ?
#
loop_
_entity_poly.entity_id
_entity_poly.type
_entity_poly.pdbx_seq_one_letter_code
_entity_poly.pdbx_strand_id
1 'polypeptide(L)'
;MASDSVYRKVELDLEAPAKILFTSGTTGANKGVVLTNANLVANMLNCMDVITTKEGTTSMSILPMHHATEINTHIMARIGCGRLTYISGNMRNMMRNIKIFKPDIVTIVPMIANAFYRNIMNGVKKAGKEEKLQKGIKICNLLNKFGIDITHKLFP
;
A
#
# COMPACT_ATOMS: atom_id res chain seq x y z
N MET A 1 -30.63 5.84 -7.96
CA MET A 1 -29.74 4.67 -7.74
C MET A 1 -29.96 3.73 -8.91
N ALA A 2 -28.94 3.50 -9.74
CA ALA A 2 -29.04 2.59 -10.88
C ALA A 2 -29.07 1.15 -10.37
N SER A 3 -30.25 0.63 -10.04
CA SER A 3 -30.44 -0.72 -9.53
C SER A 3 -30.32 -1.83 -10.60
N ASP A 4 -30.23 -1.45 -11.87
CA ASP A 4 -30.24 -2.35 -13.03
C ASP A 4 -29.00 -2.25 -13.89
N SER A 5 -27.82 -2.06 -13.30
CA SER A 5 -26.62 -2.08 -14.13
C SER A 5 -26.40 -3.48 -14.71
N VAL A 6 -26.13 -3.55 -16.00
CA VAL A 6 -25.80 -4.77 -16.74
C VAL A 6 -24.74 -5.60 -16.02
N TYR A 7 -23.84 -4.96 -15.30
CA TYR A 7 -22.76 -5.59 -14.53
C TYR A 7 -23.22 -6.49 -13.38
N ARG A 8 -24.43 -6.24 -12.80
CA ARG A 8 -24.96 -7.08 -11.72
C ARG A 8 -25.57 -8.40 -12.22
N LYS A 9 -25.82 -8.50 -13.52
CA LYS A 9 -26.40 -9.67 -14.18
C LYS A 9 -25.35 -10.59 -14.79
N VAL A 10 -24.07 -10.17 -14.77
CA VAL A 10 -22.97 -10.97 -15.28
C VAL A 10 -22.60 -12.04 -14.26
N GLU A 11 -22.80 -13.30 -14.62
CA GLU A 11 -22.27 -14.41 -13.84
C GLU A 11 -20.74 -14.45 -14.03
N LEU A 12 -20.01 -14.35 -12.94
CA LEU A 12 -18.57 -14.35 -12.93
C LEU A 12 -18.07 -15.80 -12.96
N ASP A 13 -17.48 -16.20 -14.08
CA ASP A 13 -16.75 -17.47 -14.13
C ASP A 13 -15.42 -17.30 -13.35
N LEU A 14 -15.33 -18.00 -12.22
CA LEU A 14 -14.16 -17.92 -11.33
C LEU A 14 -12.91 -18.53 -11.97
N GLU A 15 -13.05 -19.50 -12.84
CA GLU A 15 -11.92 -20.17 -13.52
C GLU A 15 -11.48 -19.43 -14.79
N ALA A 16 -12.26 -18.48 -15.25
CA ALA A 16 -11.89 -17.70 -16.44
C ALA A 16 -10.62 -16.86 -16.18
N PRO A 17 -9.72 -16.77 -17.18
CA PRO A 17 -8.57 -15.89 -17.14
C PRO A 17 -8.99 -14.43 -16.96
N ALA A 18 -8.55 -13.80 -15.88
CA ALA A 18 -8.84 -12.40 -15.57
C ALA A 18 -7.68 -11.47 -15.97
N LYS A 19 -6.46 -11.97 -15.89
CA LYS A 19 -5.26 -11.17 -16.14
C LYS A 19 -4.07 -12.02 -16.54
N ILE A 20 -3.24 -11.49 -17.45
CA ILE A 20 -1.94 -12.07 -17.80
C ILE A 20 -0.85 -11.08 -17.37
N LEU A 21 0.08 -11.54 -16.54
CA LEU A 21 1.22 -10.77 -16.08
C LEU A 21 2.50 -11.35 -16.68
N PHE A 22 3.27 -10.52 -17.36
CA PHE A 22 4.55 -10.93 -17.90
C PHE A 22 5.66 -10.74 -16.85
N THR A 23 6.45 -11.77 -16.65
CA THR A 23 7.63 -11.74 -15.79
C THR A 23 8.88 -11.98 -16.64
N SER A 24 9.98 -11.30 -16.28
CA SER A 24 11.29 -11.59 -16.86
C SER A 24 11.76 -12.97 -16.36
N GLY A 25 11.63 -13.99 -17.22
CA GLY A 25 12.08 -15.34 -16.89
C GLY A 25 13.60 -15.38 -16.68
N THR A 26 14.06 -16.28 -15.79
CA THR A 26 15.49 -16.55 -15.56
C THR A 26 16.23 -17.03 -16.81
N THR A 27 15.50 -17.50 -17.80
CA THR A 27 15.99 -17.99 -19.11
C THR A 27 16.02 -16.90 -20.19
N GLY A 28 15.74 -15.64 -19.86
CA GLY A 28 15.72 -14.52 -20.81
C GLY A 28 14.43 -14.39 -21.64
N ALA A 29 13.53 -15.39 -21.64
CA ALA A 29 12.23 -15.30 -22.27
C ALA A 29 11.16 -14.81 -21.27
N ASN A 30 10.34 -13.86 -21.69
CA ASN A 30 9.20 -13.40 -20.88
C ASN A 30 8.18 -14.52 -20.71
N LYS A 31 7.79 -14.79 -19.48
CA LYS A 31 6.76 -15.77 -19.14
C LYS A 31 5.47 -15.04 -18.78
N GLY A 32 4.36 -15.44 -19.40
CA GLY A 32 3.03 -14.96 -19.07
C GLY A 32 2.42 -15.79 -17.95
N VAL A 33 2.17 -15.17 -16.81
CA VAL A 33 1.44 -15.79 -15.69
C VAL A 33 -0.02 -15.44 -15.83
N VAL A 34 -0.86 -16.46 -16.03
CA VAL A 34 -2.31 -16.30 -16.14
C VAL A 34 -2.90 -16.33 -14.71
N LEU A 35 -3.65 -15.31 -14.36
CA LEU A 35 -4.41 -15.23 -13.12
C LEU A 35 -5.90 -15.33 -13.44
N THR A 36 -6.60 -16.21 -12.76
CA THR A 36 -8.06 -16.35 -12.86
C THR A 36 -8.78 -15.36 -11.95
N ASN A 37 -10.09 -15.20 -12.15
CA ASN A 37 -10.94 -14.43 -11.23
C ASN A 37 -10.85 -14.99 -9.81
N ALA A 38 -10.83 -16.32 -9.63
CA ALA A 38 -10.66 -16.96 -8.31
C ALA A 38 -9.34 -16.54 -7.64
N ASN A 39 -8.24 -16.50 -8.37
CA ASN A 39 -6.94 -16.08 -7.80
C ASN A 39 -6.98 -14.65 -7.27
N LEU A 40 -7.60 -13.72 -8.03
CA LEU A 40 -7.71 -12.32 -7.62
C LEU A 40 -8.61 -12.16 -6.38
N VAL A 41 -9.76 -12.84 -6.36
CA VAL A 41 -10.71 -12.81 -5.23
C VAL A 41 -10.07 -13.40 -3.98
N ALA A 42 -9.45 -14.59 -4.08
CA ALA A 42 -8.79 -15.23 -2.94
C ALA A 42 -7.69 -14.37 -2.35
N ASN A 43 -6.86 -13.75 -3.19
CA ASN A 43 -5.81 -12.85 -2.72
C ASN A 43 -6.41 -11.60 -2.03
N MET A 44 -7.47 -11.05 -2.58
CA MET A 44 -8.18 -9.91 -1.98
C MET A 44 -8.73 -10.25 -0.59
N LEU A 45 -9.42 -11.38 -0.44
CA LEU A 45 -9.99 -11.83 0.84
C LEU A 45 -8.89 -12.05 1.89
N ASN A 46 -7.81 -12.75 1.53
CA ASN A 46 -6.67 -12.97 2.43
C ASN A 46 -6.02 -11.65 2.88
N CYS A 47 -5.93 -10.66 2.01
CA CYS A 47 -5.43 -9.35 2.40
C CYS A 47 -6.37 -8.61 3.35
N MET A 48 -7.69 -8.75 3.17
CA MET A 48 -8.68 -8.12 4.05
C MET A 48 -8.64 -8.69 5.47
N ASP A 49 -8.35 -9.97 5.63
CA ASP A 49 -8.22 -10.63 6.93
C ASP A 49 -7.04 -10.08 7.74
N VAL A 50 -5.97 -9.67 7.05
CA VAL A 50 -4.74 -9.17 7.70
C VAL A 50 -4.77 -7.65 7.90
N ILE A 51 -5.35 -6.92 6.94
CA ILE A 51 -5.36 -5.45 6.97
C ILE A 51 -6.69 -4.96 7.51
N THR A 52 -6.74 -4.71 8.80
CA THR A 52 -7.90 -4.10 9.45
C THR A 52 -8.07 -2.66 8.99
N THR A 53 -9.17 -2.38 8.31
CA THR A 53 -9.48 -1.04 7.83
C THR A 53 -10.91 -0.66 8.19
N LYS A 54 -11.09 0.62 8.51
CA LYS A 54 -12.40 1.18 8.85
C LYS A 54 -13.02 1.82 7.60
N GLU A 55 -14.35 1.91 7.60
CA GLU A 55 -15.04 2.72 6.60
C GLU A 55 -14.49 4.15 6.61
N GLY A 56 -14.33 4.72 5.42
CA GLY A 56 -13.73 6.05 5.26
C GLY A 56 -12.21 6.11 5.32
N THR A 57 -11.50 4.98 5.57
CA THR A 57 -10.04 4.94 5.50
C THR A 57 -9.56 5.38 4.12
N THR A 58 -8.61 6.29 4.05
CA THR A 58 -8.04 6.78 2.80
C THR A 58 -6.77 6.04 2.42
N SER A 59 -6.56 5.80 1.15
CA SER A 59 -5.33 5.17 0.65
C SER A 59 -4.71 5.98 -0.48
N MET A 60 -3.40 5.81 -0.70
CA MET A 60 -2.70 6.40 -1.84
C MET A 60 -2.05 5.33 -2.69
N SER A 61 -2.38 5.35 -3.98
CA SER A 61 -1.76 4.54 -5.02
C SER A 61 -0.51 5.23 -5.55
N ILE A 62 0.62 4.57 -5.44
CA ILE A 62 1.92 5.09 -5.89
C ILE A 62 2.69 4.11 -6.76
N LEU A 63 2.35 2.83 -6.70
CA LEU A 63 2.97 1.81 -7.53
C LEU A 63 2.35 1.79 -8.93
N PRO A 64 3.06 1.27 -9.94
CA PRO A 64 2.49 1.14 -11.27
C PRO A 64 1.23 0.27 -11.27
N MET A 65 0.14 0.76 -11.85
CA MET A 65 -1.16 0.09 -11.87
C MET A 65 -1.17 -1.26 -12.60
N HIS A 66 -0.16 -1.53 -13.42
CA HIS A 66 -0.02 -2.83 -14.08
C HIS A 66 0.56 -3.92 -13.17
N HIS A 67 1.14 -3.57 -12.02
CA HIS A 67 1.60 -4.55 -11.04
C HIS A 67 0.44 -5.17 -10.27
N ALA A 68 0.54 -6.49 -10.01
CA ALA A 68 -0.48 -7.23 -9.27
C ALA A 68 -0.73 -6.64 -7.87
N THR A 69 0.31 -6.25 -7.18
CA THR A 69 0.21 -5.63 -5.85
C THR A 69 -0.68 -4.39 -5.86
N GLU A 70 -0.47 -3.47 -6.82
CA GLU A 70 -1.23 -2.24 -6.87
C GLU A 70 -2.69 -2.46 -7.21
N ILE A 71 -2.97 -3.33 -8.18
CA ILE A 71 -4.35 -3.67 -8.52
C ILE A 71 -5.06 -4.31 -7.33
N ASN A 72 -4.43 -5.27 -6.67
CA ASN A 72 -5.04 -5.97 -5.55
C ASN A 72 -5.32 -5.03 -4.37
N THR A 73 -4.37 -4.19 -3.99
CA THR A 73 -4.57 -3.20 -2.91
C THR A 73 -5.63 -2.17 -3.29
N HIS A 74 -5.74 -1.81 -4.57
CA HIS A 74 -6.74 -0.87 -5.07
C HIS A 74 -8.14 -1.47 -5.03
N ILE A 75 -8.30 -2.68 -5.58
CA ILE A 75 -9.58 -3.41 -5.58
C ILE A 75 -10.00 -3.65 -4.13
N MET A 76 -9.11 -4.13 -3.29
CA MET A 76 -9.34 -4.34 -1.87
C MET A 76 -9.79 -3.06 -1.17
N ALA A 77 -9.10 -1.93 -1.41
CA ALA A 77 -9.43 -0.66 -0.80
C ALA A 77 -10.81 -0.15 -1.19
N ARG A 78 -11.22 -0.33 -2.44
CA ARG A 78 -12.52 0.14 -2.93
C ARG A 78 -13.68 -0.75 -2.53
N ILE A 79 -13.52 -2.07 -2.64
CA ILE A 79 -14.61 -3.02 -2.41
C ILE A 79 -14.77 -3.31 -0.91
N GLY A 80 -13.66 -3.51 -0.19
CA GLY A 80 -13.71 -3.94 1.20
C GLY A 80 -14.09 -2.85 2.20
N CYS A 81 -13.83 -1.56 1.91
CA CYS A 81 -13.89 -0.53 2.94
C CYS A 81 -14.50 0.80 2.49
N GLY A 82 -15.12 0.87 1.32
CA GLY A 82 -15.67 2.15 0.83
C GLY A 82 -14.64 3.28 0.77
N ARG A 83 -13.39 2.95 0.48
CA ARG A 83 -12.26 3.87 0.60
C ARG A 83 -12.15 4.85 -0.55
N LEU A 84 -11.73 6.06 -0.19
CA LEU A 84 -11.22 7.02 -1.15
C LEU A 84 -9.75 6.71 -1.44
N THR A 85 -9.41 6.51 -2.72
CA THR A 85 -8.03 6.26 -3.15
C THR A 85 -7.52 7.44 -3.96
N TYR A 86 -6.42 8.04 -3.49
CA TYR A 86 -5.68 9.07 -4.23
C TYR A 86 -4.65 8.42 -5.15
N ILE A 87 -4.62 8.82 -6.41
CA ILE A 87 -3.62 8.34 -7.37
C ILE A 87 -2.49 9.35 -7.46
N SER A 88 -1.30 8.95 -7.04
CA SER A 88 -0.09 9.76 -7.20
C SER A 88 0.59 9.38 -8.52
N GLY A 89 0.18 9.96 -9.63
CA GLY A 89 0.63 9.59 -10.98
C GLY A 89 2.15 9.67 -11.24
N ASN A 90 2.95 10.21 -10.31
CA ASN A 90 4.40 10.33 -10.46
C ASN A 90 5.10 10.16 -9.11
N MET A 91 6.08 9.26 -9.06
CA MET A 91 6.95 9.01 -7.91
C MET A 91 7.63 10.27 -7.37
N ARG A 92 8.00 11.23 -8.25
CA ARG A 92 8.62 12.50 -7.83
C ARG A 92 7.72 13.34 -6.95
N ASN A 93 6.40 13.26 -7.15
CA ASN A 93 5.41 14.03 -6.42
C ASN A 93 4.88 13.31 -5.18
N MET A 94 5.27 12.05 -4.97
CA MET A 94 4.75 11.19 -3.92
C MET A 94 4.83 11.84 -2.53
N MET A 95 6.00 12.34 -2.13
CA MET A 95 6.19 12.96 -0.81
C MET A 95 5.34 14.23 -0.64
N ARG A 96 5.18 15.01 -1.70
CA ARG A 96 4.31 16.19 -1.72
C ARG A 96 2.85 15.75 -1.58
N ASN A 97 2.43 14.73 -2.34
CA ASN A 97 1.07 14.24 -2.35
C ASN A 97 0.68 13.61 -0.99
N ILE A 98 1.58 12.85 -0.36
CA ILE A 98 1.37 12.34 1.00
C ILE A 98 1.12 13.47 2.00
N LYS A 99 1.88 14.57 1.91
CA LYS A 99 1.68 15.73 2.79
C LYS A 99 0.34 16.45 2.55
N ILE A 100 -0.11 16.50 1.30
CA ILE A 100 -1.37 17.16 0.91
C ILE A 100 -2.57 16.31 1.29
N PHE A 101 -2.57 15.04 0.90
CA PHE A 101 -3.73 14.15 1.03
C PHE A 101 -3.78 13.41 2.37
N LYS A 102 -2.64 13.33 3.08
CA LYS A 102 -2.50 12.66 4.39
C LYS A 102 -3.22 11.29 4.42
N PRO A 103 -2.90 10.39 3.49
CA PRO A 103 -3.56 9.09 3.43
C PRO A 103 -3.28 8.27 4.69
N ASP A 104 -4.27 7.49 5.13
CA ASP A 104 -4.12 6.59 6.27
C ASP A 104 -3.23 5.38 5.92
N ILE A 105 -3.27 4.94 4.66
CA ILE A 105 -2.52 3.77 4.18
C ILE A 105 -1.82 4.10 2.87
N VAL A 106 -0.56 3.69 2.80
CA VAL A 106 0.25 3.72 1.57
C VAL A 106 0.95 2.38 1.40
N THR A 107 0.70 1.74 0.26
CA THR A 107 1.41 0.50 -0.10
C THR A 107 2.75 0.88 -0.71
N ILE A 108 3.84 0.38 -0.13
CA ILE A 108 5.20 0.67 -0.58
C ILE A 108 6.00 -0.61 -0.81
N VAL A 109 6.99 -0.52 -1.69
CA VAL A 109 8.01 -1.56 -1.88
C VAL A 109 9.31 -1.18 -1.16
N PRO A 110 10.21 -2.13 -0.88
CA PRO A 110 11.45 -1.87 -0.12
C PRO A 110 12.28 -0.70 -0.66
N MET A 111 12.32 -0.53 -1.97
CA MET A 111 13.04 0.60 -2.60
C MET A 111 12.46 1.97 -2.15
N ILE A 112 11.15 2.08 -2.05
CA ILE A 112 10.46 3.30 -1.61
C ILE A 112 10.68 3.51 -0.10
N ALA A 113 10.57 2.46 0.70
CA ALA A 113 10.86 2.52 2.14
C ALA A 113 12.29 3.01 2.40
N ASN A 114 13.27 2.50 1.67
CA ASN A 114 14.65 2.95 1.75
C ASN A 114 14.84 4.41 1.32
N ALA A 115 14.10 4.87 0.31
CA ALA A 115 14.12 6.27 -0.09
C ALA A 115 13.55 7.19 1.00
N PHE A 116 12.44 6.78 1.63
CA PHE A 116 11.87 7.50 2.79
C PHE A 116 12.85 7.58 3.94
N TYR A 117 13.42 6.45 4.32
CA TYR A 117 14.42 6.39 5.39
C TYR A 117 15.57 7.36 5.13
N ARG A 118 16.17 7.31 3.93
CA ARG A 118 17.27 8.22 3.55
C ARG A 118 16.84 9.69 3.63
N ASN A 119 15.67 10.04 3.13
CA ASN A 119 15.18 11.42 3.16
C ASN A 119 14.97 11.92 4.59
N ILE A 120 14.38 11.09 5.47
CA ILE A 120 14.19 11.39 6.88
C ILE A 120 15.55 11.60 7.56
N MET A 121 16.48 10.65 7.39
CA MET A 121 17.81 10.72 8.02
C MET A 121 18.61 11.94 7.55
N ASN A 122 18.54 12.27 6.25
CA ASN A 122 19.17 13.48 5.72
C ASN A 122 18.55 14.76 6.34
N GLY A 123 17.25 14.80 6.54
CA GLY A 123 16.58 15.90 7.21
C GLY A 123 17.03 16.04 8.67
N VAL A 124 17.09 14.93 9.39
CA VAL A 124 17.56 14.89 10.79
C VAL A 124 19.01 15.36 10.90
N LYS A 125 19.87 14.89 9.99
CA LYS A 125 21.28 15.30 9.94
C LYS A 125 21.44 16.79 9.68
N LYS A 126 20.72 17.32 8.68
CA LYS A 126 20.72 18.77 8.40
C LYS A 126 20.24 19.62 9.58
N ALA A 127 19.33 19.07 10.39
CA ALA A 127 18.81 19.73 11.59
C ALA A 127 19.70 19.54 12.84
N GLY A 128 20.79 18.78 12.77
CA GLY A 128 21.67 18.45 13.92
C GLY A 128 20.96 17.66 15.03
N LYS A 129 19.92 16.87 14.68
CA LYS A 129 19.06 16.18 15.67
C LYS A 129 19.30 14.66 15.73
N GLU A 130 20.43 14.16 15.23
CA GLU A 130 20.72 12.72 15.16
C GLU A 130 20.73 12.05 16.52
N GLU A 131 21.44 12.64 17.51
CA GLU A 131 21.46 12.10 18.87
C GLU A 131 20.08 12.08 19.52
N LYS A 132 19.29 13.15 19.32
CA LYS A 132 17.93 13.24 19.85
C LYS A 132 17.03 12.15 19.26
N LEU A 133 17.13 11.90 17.97
CA LEU A 133 16.40 10.82 17.29
C LEU A 133 16.80 9.45 17.86
N GLN A 134 18.10 9.18 17.98
CA GLN A 134 18.61 7.91 18.51
C GLN A 134 18.17 7.67 19.96
N LYS A 135 18.20 8.69 20.80
CA LYS A 135 17.68 8.62 22.19
C LYS A 135 16.16 8.32 22.19
N GLY A 136 15.40 9.01 21.34
CA GLY A 136 13.96 8.77 21.22
C GLY A 136 13.63 7.33 20.77
N ILE A 137 14.31 6.82 19.77
CA ILE A 137 14.15 5.43 19.30
C ILE A 137 14.45 4.42 20.41
N LYS A 138 15.55 4.62 21.17
CA LYS A 138 15.91 3.74 22.28
C LYS A 138 14.84 3.73 23.36
N ILE A 139 14.29 4.89 23.73
CA ILE A 139 13.21 5.00 24.71
C ILE A 139 11.94 4.31 24.21
N CYS A 140 11.51 4.56 22.97
CA CYS A 140 10.35 3.88 22.38
C CYS A 140 10.53 2.37 22.38
N ASN A 141 11.68 1.86 21.94
CA ASN A 141 11.96 0.43 21.90
C ASN A 141 11.98 -0.21 23.29
N LEU A 142 12.45 0.51 24.31
CA LEU A 142 12.42 0.05 25.68
C LEU A 142 10.98 -0.04 26.21
N LEU A 143 10.18 1.00 26.01
CA LEU A 143 8.80 1.06 26.50
C LEU A 143 7.89 0.08 25.76
N ASN A 144 8.10 -0.13 24.46
CA ASN A 144 7.36 -1.12 23.67
C ASN A 144 7.54 -2.55 24.20
N LYS A 145 8.69 -2.89 24.80
CA LYS A 145 8.89 -4.19 25.47
C LYS A 145 7.93 -4.40 26.65
N PHE A 146 7.44 -3.32 27.23
CA PHE A 146 6.45 -3.32 28.32
C PHE A 146 5.03 -3.02 27.85
N GLY A 147 4.78 -3.07 26.53
CA GLY A 147 3.46 -2.80 25.94
C GLY A 147 3.05 -1.32 25.94
N ILE A 148 3.98 -0.40 26.20
CA ILE A 148 3.72 1.04 26.26
C ILE A 148 4.22 1.69 24.96
N ASP A 149 3.29 2.09 24.07
CA ASP A 149 3.62 2.83 22.86
C ASP A 149 3.47 4.34 23.08
N ILE A 150 4.58 5.05 23.03
CA ILE A 150 4.66 6.51 23.11
C ILE A 150 5.16 7.16 21.82
N THR A 151 5.22 6.38 20.73
CA THR A 151 5.79 6.82 19.46
C THR A 151 5.15 8.11 18.97
N HIS A 152 3.81 8.17 19.01
CA HIS A 152 3.06 9.38 18.60
C HIS A 152 3.29 10.63 19.46
N LYS A 153 3.75 10.46 20.71
CA LYS A 153 4.08 11.59 21.61
C LYS A 153 5.48 12.14 21.35
N LEU A 154 6.41 11.28 20.94
CA LEU A 154 7.80 11.66 20.69
C LEU A 154 8.04 12.09 19.25
N PHE A 155 7.25 11.57 18.32
CA PHE A 155 7.35 11.83 16.88
C PHE A 155 5.95 12.20 16.33
N PRO A 156 5.44 13.40 16.64
CA PRO A 156 4.14 13.89 16.19
C PRO A 156 4.07 14.14 14.68
#